data_773b0300d6443953f50647efd765a0f4
#
_entry.id   773b0300d6443953f50647efd765a0f4
#
_cell.length_a   1.000
_cell.length_b   1.000
_cell.length_c   1.000
_cell.angle_alpha   90.00
_cell.angle_beta   90.00
_cell.angle_gamma   90.00
#
_symmetry.space_group_name_H-M   'P 1'
#
loop_
_entity.id
_entity.type
_entity.pdbx_description
1 polymer ?
#
loop_
_entity_poly.entity_id
_entity_poly.type
_entity_poly.pdbx_seq_one_letter_code
_entity_poly.pdbx_strand_id
1 'polypeptide(L)'
;MIVSGRRKEKMLTYDTWEEPAITFPEDDSYKGALSVLKWAYGHYGDQLVYACSFGIEGIVLIDLISKVKKDAEIVFLDTGLHFKETYETIEKVKERYPGLNIILKKPSLTLEEQAEAHGDKLWEREPNQCCYIRKILPLREALAGHPAWLSGLRRDQGPSRANTNFLNKDDKFQSIKVCPLIHWTWKDIWRYTSKHELDYNILHDQGYPSIGCEPCTSPAFTAEDLRSGRWNGMAKTECGLHE
;
A
#
# COMPACT_ATOMS: atom_id res chain seq x y z
N MET A 1 8.70 -37.18 29.15
CA MET A 1 9.36 -36.18 28.30
C MET A 1 8.69 -36.28 26.94
N ILE A 2 7.65 -35.43 26.69
CA ILE A 2 6.97 -35.38 25.39
C ILE A 2 7.51 -34.14 24.69
N VAL A 3 8.45 -34.31 23.78
CA VAL A 3 8.93 -33.26 22.89
C VAL A 3 7.85 -33.08 21.84
N SER A 4 6.95 -32.09 22.07
CA SER A 4 6.01 -31.62 21.05
C SER A 4 6.80 -30.97 19.94
N GLY A 5 7.12 -31.73 18.90
CA GLY A 5 7.68 -31.21 17.68
C GLY A 5 6.67 -30.26 17.04
N ARG A 6 6.88 -28.93 17.15
CA ARG A 6 6.20 -27.97 16.29
C ARG A 6 6.54 -28.35 14.85
N ARG A 7 5.58 -28.91 14.10
CA ARG A 7 5.69 -28.96 12.65
C ARG A 7 5.97 -27.51 12.21
N LYS A 8 7.09 -27.25 11.54
CA LYS A 8 7.27 -25.98 10.84
C LYS A 8 6.13 -25.89 9.85
N GLU A 9 5.17 -25.01 10.12
CA GLU A 9 4.12 -24.72 9.13
C GLU A 9 4.83 -24.31 7.84
N LYS A 10 4.41 -24.93 6.73
CA LYS A 10 4.96 -24.62 5.42
C LYS A 10 4.66 -23.16 5.12
N MET A 11 5.66 -22.41 4.65
CA MET A 11 5.46 -21.00 4.29
C MET A 11 4.36 -20.90 3.23
N LEU A 12 3.37 -20.05 3.48
CA LEU A 12 2.30 -19.76 2.53
C LEU A 12 2.88 -18.87 1.42
N THR A 13 2.85 -19.35 0.19
CA THR A 13 3.33 -18.65 -1.00
C THR A 13 2.26 -18.68 -2.09
N TYR A 14 2.46 -18.00 -3.18
CA TYR A 14 1.57 -18.05 -4.34
C TYR A 14 1.34 -19.50 -4.82
N ASP A 15 2.42 -20.30 -4.94
CA ASP A 15 2.35 -21.67 -5.43
C ASP A 15 1.77 -22.65 -4.41
N THR A 16 1.87 -22.34 -3.12
CA THR A 16 1.34 -23.17 -2.03
C THR A 16 0.07 -22.63 -1.42
N TRP A 17 -0.59 -21.70 -2.13
CA TRP A 17 -1.82 -21.08 -1.64
C TRP A 17 -2.91 -22.12 -1.38
N GLU A 18 -3.29 -22.19 -0.14
CA GLU A 18 -4.53 -22.79 0.34
C GLU A 18 -5.18 -21.73 1.22
N GLU A 19 -6.49 -21.60 1.17
CA GLU A 19 -7.16 -20.62 2.02
C GLU A 19 -6.80 -20.90 3.48
N PRO A 20 -6.13 -19.96 4.16
CA PRO A 20 -5.60 -20.25 5.48
C PRO A 20 -6.75 -20.48 6.48
N ALA A 21 -6.69 -21.55 7.24
CA ALA A 21 -7.64 -21.81 8.35
C ALA A 21 -7.48 -20.84 9.54
N ILE A 22 -6.69 -19.78 9.35
CA ILE A 22 -6.43 -18.74 10.35
C ILE A 22 -7.58 -17.73 10.34
N THR A 23 -8.09 -17.43 11.51
CA THR A 23 -9.07 -16.36 11.73
C THR A 23 -8.42 -15.21 12.48
N PHE A 24 -8.68 -13.99 12.03
CA PHE A 24 -8.26 -12.78 12.71
C PHE A 24 -9.47 -12.06 13.28
N PRO A 25 -9.33 -11.29 14.40
CA PRO A 25 -10.43 -10.50 14.93
C PRO A 25 -10.98 -9.51 13.90
N GLU A 26 -12.27 -9.55 13.62
CA GLU A 26 -12.95 -8.64 12.71
C GLU A 26 -13.81 -7.60 13.45
N ASP A 27 -14.20 -7.93 14.68
CA ASP A 27 -15.00 -7.08 15.59
C ASP A 27 -14.22 -5.89 16.17
N ASP A 28 -12.89 -5.99 16.20
CA ASP A 28 -11.97 -4.93 16.63
C ASP A 28 -10.92 -4.70 15.56
N SER A 29 -11.14 -3.70 14.71
CA SER A 29 -10.27 -3.36 13.59
C SER A 29 -8.80 -3.18 13.98
N TYR A 30 -8.53 -2.58 15.16
CA TYR A 30 -7.16 -2.39 15.64
C TYR A 30 -6.49 -3.72 16.03
N LYS A 31 -7.19 -4.56 16.80
CA LYS A 31 -6.67 -5.88 17.16
C LYS A 31 -6.51 -6.77 15.94
N GLY A 32 -7.45 -6.72 15.01
CA GLY A 32 -7.38 -7.43 13.74
C GLY A 32 -6.11 -7.06 12.97
N ALA A 33 -5.89 -5.77 12.75
CA ALA A 33 -4.70 -5.29 12.04
C ALA A 33 -3.39 -5.72 12.71
N LEU A 34 -3.28 -5.58 14.04
CA LEU A 34 -2.08 -6.02 14.77
C LEU A 34 -1.89 -7.54 14.72
N SER A 35 -2.98 -8.32 14.79
CA SER A 35 -2.90 -9.79 14.73
C SER A 35 -2.40 -10.24 13.35
N VAL A 36 -2.93 -9.65 12.28
CA VAL A 36 -2.47 -9.89 10.90
C VAL A 36 -0.99 -9.54 10.73
N LEU A 37 -0.56 -8.37 11.22
CA LEU A 37 0.84 -7.94 11.13
C LEU A 37 1.77 -8.88 11.91
N LYS A 38 1.42 -9.25 13.14
CA LYS A 38 2.21 -10.19 13.95
C LYS A 38 2.33 -11.54 13.27
N TRP A 39 1.23 -12.05 12.71
CA TRP A 39 1.24 -13.29 11.95
C TRP A 39 2.13 -13.16 10.71
N ALA A 40 1.94 -12.11 9.90
CA ALA A 40 2.66 -11.93 8.66
C ALA A 40 4.18 -11.79 8.88
N TYR A 41 4.62 -10.96 9.82
CA TYR A 41 6.04 -10.85 10.15
C TYR A 41 6.59 -12.11 10.85
N GLY A 42 5.78 -12.80 11.64
CA GLY A 42 6.15 -14.10 12.23
C GLY A 42 6.33 -15.21 11.17
N HIS A 43 5.57 -15.13 10.08
CA HIS A 43 5.53 -16.14 9.02
C HIS A 43 6.59 -15.88 7.92
N TYR A 44 6.76 -14.62 7.50
CA TYR A 44 7.64 -14.23 6.39
C TYR A 44 8.94 -13.56 6.85
N GLY A 45 9.00 -13.01 8.06
CA GLY A 45 10.18 -12.28 8.56
C GLY A 45 10.57 -11.13 7.64
N ASP A 46 11.84 -11.09 7.23
CA ASP A 46 12.40 -10.06 6.34
C ASP A 46 12.01 -10.27 4.86
N GLN A 47 11.29 -11.33 4.52
CA GLN A 47 10.74 -11.57 3.18
C GLN A 47 9.37 -10.91 2.98
N LEU A 48 8.88 -10.12 3.96
CA LEU A 48 7.66 -9.31 3.87
C LEU A 48 8.01 -7.85 3.62
N VAL A 49 7.55 -7.29 2.53
CA VAL A 49 7.75 -5.88 2.15
C VAL A 49 6.44 -5.12 2.18
N TYR A 50 6.45 -3.86 2.58
CA TYR A 50 5.29 -2.99 2.50
C TYR A 50 5.40 -2.03 1.31
N ALA A 51 4.50 -2.14 0.33
CA ALA A 51 4.37 -1.17 -0.76
C ALA A 51 3.46 -0.01 -0.32
N CYS A 52 4.06 1.14 -0.01
CA CYS A 52 3.40 2.30 0.57
C CYS A 52 3.29 3.47 -0.41
N SER A 53 2.15 4.16 -0.43
CA SER A 53 1.94 5.41 -1.19
C SER A 53 2.08 6.68 -0.34
N PHE A 54 2.32 6.56 0.97
CA PHE A 54 2.36 7.64 1.96
C PHE A 54 1.08 8.50 1.99
N GLY A 55 -0.06 7.97 1.54
CA GLY A 55 -1.38 8.50 1.91
C GLY A 55 -1.68 8.19 3.38
N ILE A 56 -2.79 8.70 3.91
CA ILE A 56 -3.12 8.59 5.34
C ILE A 56 -3.21 7.14 5.83
N GLU A 57 -3.76 6.22 5.03
CA GLU A 57 -3.76 4.77 5.34
C GLU A 57 -2.32 4.23 5.44
N GLY A 58 -1.45 4.73 4.56
CA GLY A 58 -0.03 4.38 4.57
C GLY A 58 0.64 4.76 5.87
N ILE A 59 0.39 5.95 6.36
CA ILE A 59 0.93 6.46 7.62
C ILE A 59 0.43 5.63 8.82
N VAL A 60 -0.86 5.33 8.88
CA VAL A 60 -1.44 4.47 9.92
C VAL A 60 -0.79 3.09 9.89
N LEU A 61 -0.65 2.49 8.70
CA LEU A 61 -0.06 1.16 8.59
C LEU A 61 1.44 1.16 8.94
N ILE A 62 2.20 2.20 8.62
CA ILE A 62 3.60 2.37 9.04
C ILE A 62 3.70 2.40 10.56
N ASP A 63 2.86 3.16 11.26
CA ASP A 63 2.87 3.22 12.72
C ASP A 63 2.53 1.85 13.35
N LEU A 64 1.56 1.12 12.79
CA LEU A 64 1.23 -0.24 13.23
C LEU A 64 2.39 -1.23 12.98
N ILE A 65 3.03 -1.13 11.81
CA ILE A 65 4.20 -1.95 11.46
C ILE A 65 5.35 -1.70 12.44
N SER A 66 5.66 -0.44 12.75
CA SER A 66 6.75 -0.08 13.66
C SER A 66 6.62 -0.67 15.06
N LYS A 67 5.38 -0.98 15.51
CA LYS A 67 5.09 -1.66 16.78
C LYS A 67 5.35 -3.17 16.74
N VAL A 68 5.43 -3.76 15.54
CA VAL A 68 5.63 -5.21 15.35
C VAL A 68 7.04 -5.52 14.83
N LYS A 69 7.53 -4.74 13.87
CA LYS A 69 8.82 -4.91 13.20
C LYS A 69 9.47 -3.53 13.03
N LYS A 70 10.48 -3.23 13.83
CA LYS A 70 11.11 -1.88 13.90
C LYS A 70 12.01 -1.57 12.72
N ASP A 71 12.50 -2.57 12.03
CA ASP A 71 13.40 -2.53 10.88
C ASP A 71 12.71 -3.03 9.60
N ALA A 72 11.38 -2.89 9.53
CA ALA A 72 10.60 -3.33 8.38
C ALA A 72 11.00 -2.60 7.09
N GLU A 73 10.97 -3.33 5.98
CA GLU A 73 11.18 -2.76 4.65
C GLU A 73 9.89 -2.15 4.11
N ILE A 74 9.99 -0.89 3.67
CA ILE A 74 8.90 -0.12 3.09
C ILE A 74 9.35 0.41 1.74
N VAL A 75 8.64 0.05 0.69
CA VAL A 75 8.92 0.50 -0.67
C VAL A 75 7.92 1.58 -1.09
N PHE A 76 8.42 2.75 -1.43
CA PHE A 76 7.68 3.80 -2.11
C PHE A 76 7.97 3.76 -3.61
N LEU A 77 6.93 3.68 -4.42
CA LEU A 77 7.06 3.75 -5.87
C LEU A 77 7.20 5.21 -6.31
N ASP A 78 8.44 5.69 -6.37
CA ASP A 78 8.74 7.06 -6.78
C ASP A 78 8.58 7.22 -8.29
N THR A 79 7.39 7.66 -8.69
CA THR A 79 7.05 7.85 -10.10
C THR A 79 7.71 9.07 -10.73
N GLY A 80 8.34 9.95 -9.96
CA GLY A 80 8.81 11.26 -10.42
C GLY A 80 7.68 12.27 -10.70
N LEU A 81 6.43 11.91 -10.38
CA LEU A 81 5.23 12.71 -10.63
C LEU A 81 4.41 12.94 -9.35
N HIS A 82 4.99 12.74 -8.17
CA HIS A 82 4.29 12.98 -6.92
C HIS A 82 4.30 14.46 -6.54
N PHE A 83 3.32 14.85 -5.73
CA PHE A 83 3.30 16.15 -5.08
C PHE A 83 4.53 16.34 -4.18
N LYS A 84 4.99 17.57 -4.05
CA LYS A 84 6.06 17.95 -3.11
C LYS A 84 5.72 17.51 -1.68
N GLU A 85 4.47 17.70 -1.27
CA GLU A 85 3.93 17.36 0.06
C GLU A 85 4.04 15.85 0.35
N THR A 86 4.03 15.01 -0.67
CA THR A 86 4.27 13.56 -0.50
C THR A 86 5.72 13.30 -0.07
N TYR A 87 6.70 13.95 -0.71
CA TYR A 87 8.10 13.81 -0.32
C TYR A 87 8.36 14.40 1.07
N GLU A 88 7.77 15.55 1.39
CA GLU A 88 7.83 16.15 2.74
C GLU A 88 7.26 15.19 3.81
N THR A 89 6.17 14.50 3.49
CA THR A 89 5.59 13.48 4.38
C THR A 89 6.55 12.29 4.57
N ILE A 90 7.23 11.84 3.51
CA ILE A 90 8.22 10.76 3.60
C ILE A 90 9.36 11.15 4.55
N GLU A 91 9.87 12.36 4.46
CA GLU A 91 10.95 12.82 5.34
C GLU A 91 10.51 12.86 6.82
N LYS A 92 9.32 13.38 7.12
CA LYS A 92 8.75 13.34 8.48
C LYS A 92 8.61 11.91 9.01
N VAL A 93 8.19 10.97 8.15
CA VAL A 93 8.10 9.55 8.53
C VAL A 93 9.47 8.96 8.82
N LYS A 94 10.51 9.27 8.03
CA LYS A 94 11.88 8.83 8.30
C LYS A 94 12.40 9.36 9.63
N GLU A 95 12.13 10.63 9.94
CA GLU A 95 12.50 11.25 11.22
C GLU A 95 11.80 10.57 12.41
N ARG A 96 10.51 10.28 12.26
CA ARG A 96 9.70 9.65 13.31
C ARG A 96 10.03 8.17 13.54
N TYR A 97 10.37 7.45 12.48
CA TYR A 97 10.66 6.01 12.50
C TYR A 97 12.04 5.68 11.91
N PRO A 98 13.14 6.12 12.54
CA PRO A 98 14.49 6.01 11.97
C PRO A 98 15.00 4.56 11.84
N GLY A 99 14.31 3.60 12.45
CA GLY A 99 14.64 2.18 12.33
C GLY A 99 14.07 1.52 11.07
N LEU A 100 13.05 2.12 10.41
CA LEU A 100 12.44 1.54 9.22
C LEU A 100 13.34 1.71 7.98
N ASN A 101 13.39 0.68 7.14
CA ASN A 101 14.13 0.72 5.88
C ASN A 101 13.21 1.23 4.75
N ILE A 102 13.22 2.54 4.48
CA ILE A 102 12.38 3.17 3.46
C ILE A 102 13.14 3.30 2.15
N ILE A 103 12.72 2.57 1.12
CA ILE A 103 13.33 2.50 -0.21
C ILE A 103 12.44 3.26 -1.20
N LEU A 104 13.03 4.22 -1.92
CA LEU A 104 12.39 4.92 -3.03
C LEU A 104 12.70 4.18 -4.35
N LYS A 105 11.77 3.36 -4.79
CA LYS A 105 11.91 2.58 -6.03
C LYS A 105 11.47 3.42 -7.23
N LYS A 106 12.43 3.79 -8.08
CA LYS A 106 12.19 4.54 -9.31
C LYS A 106 11.92 3.60 -10.48
N PRO A 107 11.16 4.05 -11.49
CA PRO A 107 11.06 3.38 -12.79
C PRO A 107 12.41 3.31 -13.49
N SER A 108 12.57 2.36 -14.40
CA SER A 108 13.76 2.23 -15.23
C SER A 108 13.96 3.39 -16.23
N LEU A 109 12.84 4.00 -16.68
CA LEU A 109 12.85 5.16 -17.56
C LEU A 109 12.70 6.45 -16.76
N THR A 110 13.50 7.48 -17.09
CA THR A 110 13.23 8.86 -16.68
C THR A 110 11.95 9.37 -17.32
N LEU A 111 11.49 10.57 -16.96
CA LEU A 111 10.32 11.18 -17.62
C LEU A 111 10.65 11.61 -19.06
N GLU A 112 11.87 12.04 -19.29
CA GLU A 112 12.39 12.42 -20.62
C GLU A 112 12.46 11.21 -21.55
N GLU A 113 13.08 10.10 -21.11
CA GLU A 113 13.14 8.85 -21.87
C GLU A 113 11.75 8.25 -22.14
N GLN A 114 10.83 8.38 -21.18
CA GLN A 114 9.44 7.98 -21.38
C GLN A 114 8.76 8.87 -22.44
N ALA A 115 9.02 10.18 -22.45
CA ALA A 115 8.48 11.09 -23.43
C ALA A 115 9.04 10.83 -24.84
N GLU A 116 10.33 10.53 -24.96
CA GLU A 116 10.96 10.12 -26.21
C GLU A 116 10.36 8.82 -26.79
N ALA A 117 10.14 7.82 -25.92
CA ALA A 117 9.65 6.50 -26.34
C ALA A 117 8.13 6.46 -26.59
N HIS A 118 7.34 7.24 -25.86
CA HIS A 118 5.88 7.16 -25.85
C HIS A 118 5.18 8.50 -26.09
N GLY A 119 5.94 9.59 -26.28
CA GLY A 119 5.43 10.96 -26.42
C GLY A 119 5.13 11.63 -25.09
N ASP A 120 5.03 12.96 -25.11
CA ASP A 120 4.82 13.79 -23.93
C ASP A 120 3.55 13.45 -23.18
N LYS A 121 3.58 13.68 -21.86
CA LYS A 121 2.43 13.56 -20.94
C LYS A 121 1.66 12.26 -21.11
N LEU A 122 2.35 11.14 -21.13
CA LEU A 122 1.75 9.82 -21.30
C LEU A 122 0.59 9.57 -20.31
N TRP A 123 0.63 10.17 -19.11
CA TRP A 123 -0.42 10.06 -18.08
C TRP A 123 -1.76 10.69 -18.51
N GLU A 124 -1.78 11.65 -19.44
CA GLU A 124 -3.00 12.27 -19.99
C GLU A 124 -3.60 11.42 -21.13
N ARG A 125 -2.75 10.84 -21.98
CA ARG A 125 -3.16 10.12 -23.19
C ARG A 125 -3.41 8.63 -22.95
N GLU A 126 -2.49 7.98 -22.22
CA GLU A 126 -2.52 6.54 -21.95
C GLU A 126 -2.19 6.28 -20.48
N PRO A 127 -3.09 6.66 -19.54
CA PRO A 127 -2.82 6.57 -18.10
C PRO A 127 -2.55 5.14 -17.62
N ASN A 128 -3.08 4.11 -18.30
CA ASN A 128 -2.78 2.72 -17.99
C ASN A 128 -1.34 2.36 -18.32
N GLN A 129 -0.84 2.77 -19.48
CA GLN A 129 0.55 2.55 -19.89
C GLN A 129 1.52 3.31 -18.98
N CYS A 130 1.21 4.56 -18.63
CA CYS A 130 1.99 5.33 -17.66
C CYS A 130 2.06 4.62 -16.29
N CYS A 131 0.93 4.14 -15.75
CA CYS A 131 0.92 3.39 -14.49
C CYS A 131 1.67 2.06 -14.63
N TYR A 132 1.61 1.39 -15.77
CA TYR A 132 2.36 0.16 -16.02
C TYR A 132 3.87 0.40 -15.90
N ILE A 133 4.39 1.40 -16.62
CA ILE A 133 5.82 1.74 -16.61
C ILE A 133 6.26 2.25 -15.25
N ARG A 134 5.48 3.15 -14.63
CA ARG A 134 5.94 3.90 -13.45
C ARG A 134 5.53 3.28 -12.12
N LYS A 135 4.66 2.27 -12.11
CA LYS A 135 4.18 1.62 -10.87
C LYS A 135 4.24 0.10 -10.93
N ILE A 136 3.64 -0.52 -11.97
CA ILE A 136 3.51 -1.98 -12.01
C ILE A 136 4.88 -2.65 -12.20
N LEU A 137 5.66 -2.20 -13.17
CA LEU A 137 7.01 -2.73 -13.37
C LEU A 137 7.92 -2.51 -12.16
N PRO A 138 8.04 -1.29 -11.58
CA PRO A 138 8.84 -1.08 -10.37
C PRO A 138 8.37 -1.90 -9.17
N LEU A 139 7.05 -2.09 -8.99
CA LEU A 139 6.57 -2.95 -7.91
C LEU A 139 6.93 -4.41 -8.15
N ARG A 140 6.78 -4.90 -9.37
CA ARG A 140 7.18 -6.28 -9.72
C ARG A 140 8.66 -6.53 -9.42
N GLU A 141 9.53 -5.58 -9.74
CA GLU A 141 10.95 -5.66 -9.42
C GLU A 141 11.19 -5.61 -7.89
N ALA A 142 10.47 -4.74 -7.16
CA ALA A 142 10.59 -4.65 -5.72
C ALA A 142 10.09 -5.91 -5.00
N LEU A 143 9.10 -6.60 -5.56
CA LEU A 143 8.54 -7.84 -5.01
C LEU A 143 9.33 -9.10 -5.45
N ALA A 144 10.32 -8.97 -6.33
CA ALA A 144 11.11 -10.12 -6.78
C ALA A 144 11.80 -10.80 -5.59
N GLY A 145 11.49 -12.08 -5.36
CA GLY A 145 12.00 -12.84 -4.22
C GLY A 145 11.24 -12.67 -2.90
N HIS A 146 10.20 -11.84 -2.87
CA HIS A 146 9.32 -11.69 -1.71
C HIS A 146 8.04 -12.53 -1.90
N PRO A 147 7.79 -13.55 -1.05
CA PRO A 147 6.59 -14.39 -1.15
C PRO A 147 5.31 -13.64 -0.78
N ALA A 148 5.43 -12.52 -0.05
CA ALA A 148 4.29 -11.72 0.38
C ALA A 148 4.61 -10.22 0.46
N TRP A 149 3.57 -9.40 0.36
CA TRP A 149 3.65 -7.96 0.53
C TRP A 149 2.44 -7.39 1.26
N LEU A 150 2.66 -6.30 1.99
CA LEU A 150 1.61 -5.57 2.70
C LEU A 150 1.02 -4.48 1.82
N SER A 151 -0.29 -4.30 1.92
CA SER A 151 -1.05 -3.25 1.25
C SER A 151 -2.01 -2.54 2.21
N GLY A 152 -2.12 -1.23 2.11
CA GLY A 152 -3.00 -0.39 2.92
C GLY A 152 -4.45 -0.33 2.40
N LEU A 153 -4.95 -1.38 1.73
CA LEU A 153 -6.31 -1.43 1.23
C LEU A 153 -7.35 -1.49 2.34
N ARG A 154 -8.51 -0.87 2.09
CA ARG A 154 -9.72 -0.94 2.92
C ARG A 154 -10.93 -1.25 2.03
N ARG A 155 -11.88 -2.03 2.53
CA ARG A 155 -13.11 -2.37 1.78
C ARG A 155 -13.95 -1.14 1.47
N ASP A 156 -14.00 -0.16 2.37
CA ASP A 156 -14.81 1.06 2.20
C ASP A 156 -14.26 2.05 1.17
N GLN A 157 -13.11 1.77 0.56
CA GLN A 157 -12.54 2.61 -0.50
C GLN A 157 -13.25 2.47 -1.85
N GLY A 158 -14.14 1.51 -2.01
CA GLY A 158 -14.97 1.35 -3.19
C GLY A 158 -15.34 -0.11 -3.50
N PRO A 159 -16.31 -0.31 -4.43
CA PRO A 159 -16.83 -1.63 -4.75
C PRO A 159 -15.80 -2.65 -5.25
N SER A 160 -14.77 -2.20 -5.97
CA SER A 160 -13.68 -3.06 -6.47
C SER A 160 -12.90 -3.76 -5.36
N ARG A 161 -13.02 -3.27 -4.10
CA ARG A 161 -12.29 -3.76 -2.92
C ARG A 161 -13.17 -4.52 -1.92
N ALA A 162 -14.48 -4.60 -2.18
CA ALA A 162 -15.46 -5.20 -1.26
C ALA A 162 -15.16 -6.66 -0.90
N ASN A 163 -14.59 -7.42 -1.82
CA ASN A 163 -14.27 -8.85 -1.65
C ASN A 163 -12.82 -9.11 -1.22
N THR A 164 -12.04 -8.06 -0.90
CA THR A 164 -10.68 -8.24 -0.40
C THR A 164 -10.69 -8.74 1.04
N ASN A 165 -9.84 -9.71 1.35
CA ASN A 165 -9.67 -10.29 2.68
C ASN A 165 -8.34 -9.81 3.32
N PHE A 166 -8.09 -10.23 4.58
CA PHE A 166 -6.79 -10.00 5.20
C PHE A 166 -5.63 -10.62 4.41
N LEU A 167 -5.85 -11.83 3.88
CA LEU A 167 -4.89 -12.56 3.05
C LEU A 167 -5.53 -12.84 1.69
N ASN A 168 -4.78 -12.57 0.63
CA ASN A 168 -5.27 -12.73 -0.74
C ASN A 168 -4.17 -13.35 -1.61
N LYS A 169 -4.56 -14.26 -2.51
CA LYS A 169 -3.69 -14.70 -3.58
C LYS A 169 -3.60 -13.59 -4.63
N ASP A 170 -2.41 -13.13 -4.93
CA ASP A 170 -2.19 -12.04 -5.89
C ASP A 170 -1.63 -12.59 -7.21
N ASP A 171 -2.51 -12.83 -8.17
CA ASP A 171 -2.15 -13.40 -9.48
C ASP A 171 -1.27 -12.44 -10.30
N LYS A 172 -1.44 -11.12 -10.12
CA LYS A 172 -0.68 -10.10 -10.87
C LYS A 172 0.81 -10.11 -10.51
N PHE A 173 1.11 -10.26 -9.22
CA PHE A 173 2.48 -10.25 -8.70
C PHE A 173 2.97 -11.64 -8.27
N GLN A 174 2.14 -12.68 -8.42
CA GLN A 174 2.44 -14.07 -8.03
C GLN A 174 2.96 -14.18 -6.59
N SER A 175 2.28 -13.51 -5.68
CA SER A 175 2.64 -13.40 -4.27
C SER A 175 1.40 -13.40 -3.38
N ILE A 176 1.58 -13.34 -2.08
CA ILE A 176 0.49 -13.16 -1.11
C ILE A 176 0.35 -11.67 -0.78
N LYS A 177 -0.83 -11.12 -1.05
CA LYS A 177 -1.17 -9.74 -0.67
C LYS A 177 -1.83 -9.76 0.70
N VAL A 178 -1.20 -9.10 1.68
CA VAL A 178 -1.68 -8.97 3.05
C VAL A 178 -2.25 -7.57 3.27
N CYS A 179 -3.51 -7.48 3.71
CA CYS A 179 -4.26 -6.23 3.85
C CYS A 179 -4.70 -5.99 5.32
N PRO A 180 -3.81 -5.53 6.21
CA PRO A 180 -4.13 -5.42 7.64
C PRO A 180 -5.26 -4.45 7.95
N LEU A 181 -5.46 -3.42 7.10
CA LEU A 181 -6.47 -2.38 7.31
C LEU A 181 -7.82 -2.68 6.65
N ILE A 182 -8.06 -3.90 6.17
CA ILE A 182 -9.19 -4.21 5.28
C ILE A 182 -10.56 -3.87 5.90
N HIS A 183 -10.73 -4.01 7.21
CA HIS A 183 -11.96 -3.70 7.96
C HIS A 183 -11.99 -2.29 8.55
N TRP A 184 -10.95 -1.48 8.34
CA TRP A 184 -10.91 -0.12 8.82
C TRP A 184 -11.79 0.78 7.95
N THR A 185 -12.57 1.65 8.60
CA THR A 185 -13.30 2.73 7.94
C THR A 185 -12.44 4.00 7.82
N TRP A 186 -12.86 4.93 6.95
CA TRP A 186 -12.26 6.26 6.87
C TRP A 186 -12.23 6.97 8.24
N LYS A 187 -13.31 6.79 9.00
CA LYS A 187 -13.40 7.34 10.36
C LYS A 187 -12.39 6.71 11.32
N ASP A 188 -12.10 5.41 11.20
CA ASP A 188 -11.11 4.73 12.03
C ASP A 188 -9.70 5.21 11.71
N ILE A 189 -9.39 5.43 10.43
CA ILE A 189 -8.10 6.00 9.98
C ILE A 189 -7.88 7.35 10.64
N TRP A 190 -8.84 8.28 10.53
CA TRP A 190 -8.72 9.62 11.13
C TRP A 190 -8.67 9.60 12.65
N ARG A 191 -9.49 8.76 13.29
CA ARG A 191 -9.46 8.58 14.75
C ARG A 191 -8.08 8.10 15.22
N TYR A 192 -7.50 7.14 14.51
CA TYR A 192 -6.17 6.61 14.83
C TYR A 192 -5.09 7.68 14.61
N THR A 193 -5.10 8.35 13.48
CA THR A 193 -4.16 9.41 13.12
C THR A 193 -4.16 10.52 14.18
N SER A 194 -5.34 11.03 14.56
CA SER A 194 -5.46 12.07 15.58
C SER A 194 -5.04 11.59 16.96
N LYS A 195 -5.45 10.37 17.37
CA LYS A 195 -5.11 9.82 18.69
C LYS A 195 -3.61 9.62 18.87
N HIS A 196 -2.89 9.29 17.80
CA HIS A 196 -1.45 9.01 17.84
C HIS A 196 -0.62 10.18 17.31
N GLU A 197 -1.25 11.32 17.02
CA GLU A 197 -0.59 12.54 16.52
C GLU A 197 0.36 12.21 15.35
N LEU A 198 -0.15 11.46 14.37
CA LEU A 198 0.66 11.04 13.24
C LEU A 198 0.81 12.18 12.23
N ASP A 199 2.02 12.35 11.71
CA ASP A 199 2.27 13.23 10.58
C ASP A 199 1.66 12.64 9.31
N TYR A 200 0.83 13.41 8.62
CA TYR A 200 0.20 13.00 7.37
C TYR A 200 0.36 14.08 6.29
N ASN A 201 0.05 13.73 5.06
CA ASN A 201 0.15 14.64 3.94
C ASN A 201 -0.88 15.77 4.07
N ILE A 202 -0.40 17.02 4.13
CA ILE A 202 -1.24 18.22 4.33
C ILE A 202 -2.30 18.42 3.24
N LEU A 203 -2.14 17.81 2.07
CA LEU A 203 -3.16 17.85 1.02
C LEU A 203 -4.50 17.26 1.47
N HIS A 204 -4.52 16.37 2.47
CA HIS A 204 -5.77 15.88 3.05
C HIS A 204 -6.62 17.02 3.64
N ASP A 205 -5.99 18.03 4.24
CA ASP A 205 -6.68 19.22 4.77
C ASP A 205 -7.14 20.19 3.66
N GLN A 206 -6.60 20.00 2.44
CA GLN A 206 -6.94 20.81 1.25
C GLN A 206 -7.96 20.11 0.33
N GLY A 207 -8.67 19.11 0.85
CA GLY A 207 -9.72 18.40 0.11
C GLY A 207 -9.26 17.27 -0.80
N TYR A 208 -8.08 16.71 -0.56
CA TYR A 208 -7.56 15.54 -1.28
C TYR A 208 -7.67 14.27 -0.43
N PRO A 209 -8.81 13.57 -0.40
CA PRO A 209 -8.96 12.34 0.40
C PRO A 209 -8.17 11.15 -0.16
N SER A 210 -7.82 11.17 -1.44
CA SER A 210 -7.00 10.16 -2.11
C SER A 210 -5.89 10.82 -2.90
N ILE A 211 -4.64 10.59 -2.50
CA ILE A 211 -3.45 11.21 -3.08
C ILE A 211 -2.67 10.19 -3.92
N GLY A 212 -2.19 10.62 -5.09
CA GLY A 212 -1.31 9.84 -5.95
C GLY A 212 -0.37 10.74 -6.73
N CYS A 213 -0.12 10.44 -8.02
CA CYS A 213 0.64 11.35 -8.88
C CYS A 213 -0.11 12.68 -9.03
N GLU A 214 0.61 13.79 -8.98
CA GLU A 214 0.07 15.14 -9.09
C GLU A 214 -0.79 15.34 -10.34
N PRO A 215 -0.35 14.98 -11.57
CA PRO A 215 -1.18 15.19 -12.77
C PRO A 215 -2.42 14.28 -12.84
N CYS A 216 -2.53 13.29 -11.95
CA CYS A 216 -3.66 12.36 -11.89
C CYS A 216 -4.54 12.55 -10.65
N THR A 217 -4.38 13.65 -9.92
CA THR A 217 -5.06 13.86 -8.64
C THR A 217 -5.53 15.29 -8.51
N SER A 218 -6.80 15.48 -8.19
CA SER A 218 -7.43 16.75 -7.84
C SER A 218 -8.21 16.60 -6.52
N PRO A 219 -8.66 17.69 -5.90
CA PRO A 219 -9.58 17.60 -4.75
C PRO A 219 -10.83 16.79 -5.11
N ALA A 220 -11.39 16.09 -4.13
CA ALA A 220 -12.63 15.37 -4.34
C ALA A 220 -13.83 16.33 -4.50
N PHE A 221 -14.73 15.99 -5.43
CA PHE A 221 -15.91 16.79 -5.71
C PHE A 221 -17.09 16.44 -4.80
N THR A 222 -17.09 15.24 -4.23
CA THR A 222 -18.15 14.75 -3.34
C THR A 222 -17.54 14.07 -2.11
N ALA A 223 -18.24 14.17 -0.99
CA ALA A 223 -17.86 13.46 0.25
C ALA A 223 -18.19 11.96 0.19
N GLU A 224 -19.03 11.54 -0.76
CA GLU A 224 -19.52 10.16 -0.91
C GLU A 224 -18.52 9.28 -1.67
N ASP A 225 -17.73 9.89 -2.59
CA ASP A 225 -16.67 9.19 -3.31
C ASP A 225 -15.31 9.84 -3.01
N LEU A 226 -14.60 9.25 -2.06
CA LEU A 226 -13.26 9.69 -1.65
C LEU A 226 -12.22 9.57 -2.79
N ARG A 227 -12.55 8.93 -3.90
CA ARG A 227 -11.66 8.76 -5.05
C ARG A 227 -12.09 9.57 -6.28
N SER A 228 -13.17 10.37 -6.19
CA SER A 228 -13.68 11.19 -7.29
C SER A 228 -12.65 12.18 -7.86
N GLY A 229 -11.65 12.58 -7.08
CA GLY A 229 -10.52 13.40 -7.54
C GLY A 229 -9.43 12.65 -8.30
N ARG A 230 -9.53 11.32 -8.47
CA ARG A 230 -8.51 10.51 -9.17
C ARG A 230 -8.89 10.34 -10.63
N TRP A 231 -7.91 10.59 -11.52
CA TRP A 231 -8.09 10.47 -12.99
C TRP A 231 -9.34 11.19 -13.51
N ASN A 232 -9.62 12.37 -12.97
CA ASN A 232 -10.79 13.15 -13.32
C ASN A 232 -10.91 13.33 -14.85
N GLY A 233 -12.09 13.03 -15.39
CA GLY A 233 -12.35 13.08 -16.84
C GLY A 233 -11.79 11.89 -17.65
N MET A 234 -11.22 10.87 -17.00
CA MET A 234 -10.69 9.67 -17.65
C MET A 234 -11.54 8.43 -17.29
N ALA A 235 -11.64 7.47 -18.20
CA ALA A 235 -12.29 6.18 -17.97
C ALA A 235 -11.39 5.23 -17.14
N LYS A 236 -10.88 5.72 -15.99
CA LYS A 236 -9.97 4.99 -15.11
C LYS A 236 -10.33 5.22 -13.66
N THR A 237 -10.39 4.14 -12.88
CA THR A 237 -10.76 4.16 -11.45
C THR A 237 -9.64 3.63 -10.54
N GLU A 238 -8.74 2.81 -11.07
CA GLU A 238 -7.64 2.20 -10.32
C GLU A 238 -6.29 2.36 -11.03
N CYS A 239 -5.20 2.33 -10.27
CA CYS A 239 -3.84 2.44 -10.82
C CYS A 239 -3.28 1.11 -11.36
N GLY A 240 -4.06 0.04 -11.29
CA GLY A 240 -3.67 -1.28 -11.72
C GLY A 240 -2.80 -2.08 -10.74
N LEU A 241 -2.52 -1.55 -9.55
CA LEU A 241 -1.79 -2.31 -8.51
C LEU A 241 -2.70 -3.28 -7.74
N HIS A 242 -4.01 -3.08 -7.82
CA HIS A 242 -4.99 -3.77 -6.97
C HIS A 242 -6.15 -4.40 -7.75
N GLU A 243 -5.96 -4.55 -9.05
CA GLU A 243 -6.90 -5.23 -9.97
C GLU A 243 -6.58 -6.71 -10.06
#